data_3d609b5bbab52ba106aeed5e4ce5bf57
#
_entry.id   3d609b5bbab52ba106aeed5e4ce5bf57
#
_cell.length_a   1.000
_cell.length_b   1.000
_cell.length_c   1.000
_cell.angle_alpha   90.00
_cell.angle_beta   90.00
_cell.angle_gamma   90.00
#
_symmetry.space_group_name_H-M   'P 1'
#
loop_
_entity.id
_entity.type
_entity.pdbx_description
1 polymer ?
#
loop_
_entity_poly.entity_id
_entity_poly.type
_entity_poly.pdbx_seq_one_letter_code
_entity_poly.pdbx_strand_id
1 'polypeptide(L)'
;MISRRALLAAGSLSVAFALAGCGKKQHWDLDNVSSVLPNLQFHLTSDTGQKVTAESYRGKVAILYFGYTHCPDVCPLTMSHLAQAVTELGPAGKDVRILFVSVDPARDTLPVLRAYTQAFSPQAVGLTGTMDQIQDVAKRYHVAFNYGKKDQYGNYVVDDSAAIYIFSKDGRGTLIGSDQSSVKSIVHDVRQLLAD
;
A
#
# COMPACT_ATOMS: atom_id res chain seq x y z
N MET A 1 -55.43 29.20 56.97
CA MET A 1 -54.51 30.15 56.29
C MET A 1 -53.30 29.35 55.81
N ILE A 2 -53.21 29.20 54.54
CA ILE A 2 -52.27 28.31 53.83
C ILE A 2 -51.01 29.07 53.54
N SER A 3 -49.89 28.63 54.05
CA SER A 3 -48.57 29.19 53.63
C SER A 3 -47.94 28.33 52.57
N ARG A 4 -47.81 28.93 51.40
CA ARG A 4 -47.06 28.48 50.22
C ARG A 4 -45.59 28.58 50.51
N ARG A 5 -44.82 27.50 50.35
CA ARG A 5 -43.45 27.51 49.94
C ARG A 5 -42.96 26.06 49.73
N ALA A 6 -43.42 25.44 48.64
CA ALA A 6 -42.75 24.28 48.08
C ALA A 6 -41.67 24.82 47.12
N LEU A 7 -40.45 24.77 47.54
CA LEU A 7 -39.30 25.09 46.70
C LEU A 7 -38.92 23.84 45.88
N LEU A 8 -39.08 24.01 44.59
CA LEU A 8 -38.61 23.10 43.56
C LEU A 8 -37.07 23.04 43.59
N ALA A 9 -36.52 21.93 43.99
CA ALA A 9 -35.14 21.56 43.75
C ALA A 9 -35.11 20.57 42.59
N ALA A 10 -35.16 21.08 41.36
CA ALA A 10 -34.89 20.30 40.18
C ALA A 10 -33.37 20.16 40.07
N GLY A 11 -32.85 19.04 40.58
CA GLY A 11 -31.44 18.68 40.37
C GLY A 11 -31.24 18.27 38.94
N SER A 12 -30.60 19.14 38.17
CA SER A 12 -30.11 18.84 36.84
C SER A 12 -28.96 17.84 36.95
N LEU A 13 -29.22 16.60 36.72
CA LEU A 13 -28.22 15.54 36.60
C LEU A 13 -27.57 15.64 35.19
N SER A 14 -26.58 16.50 35.08
CA SER A 14 -25.74 16.60 33.89
C SER A 14 -24.90 15.32 33.78
N VAL A 15 -25.34 14.39 32.98
CA VAL A 15 -24.54 13.22 32.56
C VAL A 15 -23.47 13.72 31.60
N ALA A 16 -22.31 14.06 32.13
CA ALA A 16 -21.12 14.26 31.36
C ALA A 16 -20.67 12.90 30.82
N PHE A 17 -21.08 12.59 29.58
CA PHE A 17 -20.53 11.48 28.82
C PHE A 17 -19.08 11.84 28.49
N ALA A 18 -18.18 11.48 29.38
CA ALA A 18 -16.74 11.52 29.10
C ALA A 18 -16.47 10.49 28.00
N LEU A 19 -16.38 10.97 26.75
CA LEU A 19 -15.80 10.24 25.64
C LEU A 19 -14.29 10.06 25.93
N ALA A 20 -13.97 9.12 26.80
CA ALA A 20 -12.65 8.60 26.95
C ALA A 20 -12.35 7.76 25.70
N GLY A 21 -12.06 8.43 24.60
CA GLY A 21 -11.45 7.84 23.43
C GLY A 21 -10.03 7.38 23.82
N CYS A 22 -9.92 6.21 24.46
CA CYS A 22 -8.66 5.50 24.54
C CYS A 22 -8.27 5.09 23.12
N GLY A 23 -7.65 5.99 22.38
CA GLY A 23 -6.92 5.64 21.19
C GLY A 23 -5.86 4.61 21.59
N LYS A 24 -6.14 3.32 21.35
CA LYS A 24 -5.12 2.29 21.47
C LYS A 24 -3.95 2.75 20.62
N LYS A 25 -2.78 2.96 21.24
CA LYS A 25 -1.55 3.19 20.49
C LYS A 25 -1.39 2.02 19.52
N GLN A 26 -1.58 2.28 18.24
CA GLN A 26 -1.35 1.25 17.22
C GLN A 26 0.11 0.81 17.32
N HIS A 27 0.32 -0.48 17.49
CA HIS A 27 1.65 -1.08 17.45
C HIS A 27 1.86 -1.64 16.05
N TRP A 28 2.90 -1.18 15.39
CA TRP A 28 3.27 -1.60 14.04
C TRP A 28 4.46 -2.55 14.13
N ASP A 29 4.42 -3.61 13.33
CA ASP A 29 5.53 -4.55 13.17
C ASP A 29 6.50 -4.07 12.08
N LEU A 30 6.01 -3.30 11.11
CA LEU A 30 6.78 -2.60 10.10
C LEU A 30 7.13 -1.18 10.56
N ASP A 31 8.03 -0.55 9.83
CA ASP A 31 8.44 0.81 10.15
C ASP A 31 7.33 1.83 9.85
N ASN A 32 6.85 2.51 10.88
CA ASN A 32 5.90 3.60 10.73
C ASN A 32 6.61 4.87 10.26
N VAL A 33 6.32 5.25 9.03
CA VAL A 33 6.90 6.42 8.34
C VAL A 33 5.84 7.45 7.97
N SER A 34 4.70 7.45 8.65
CA SER A 34 3.56 8.33 8.35
C SER A 34 3.86 9.83 8.43
N SER A 35 4.94 10.22 9.13
CA SER A 35 5.39 11.61 9.22
C SER A 35 6.22 12.07 8.02
N VAL A 36 6.76 11.15 7.23
CA VAL A 36 7.73 11.46 6.15
C VAL A 36 7.35 10.85 4.80
N LEU A 37 6.63 9.73 4.78
CA LEU A 37 6.20 9.10 3.54
C LEU A 37 5.10 9.94 2.87
N PRO A 38 5.33 10.44 1.64
CA PRO A 38 4.31 11.21 0.94
C PRO A 38 3.09 10.33 0.62
N ASN A 39 1.92 10.95 0.51
CA ASN A 39 0.69 10.27 0.13
C ASN A 39 0.81 9.61 -1.24
N LEU A 40 0.02 8.56 -1.46
CA LEU A 40 -0.02 7.84 -2.73
C LEU A 40 -0.39 8.80 -3.87
N GLN A 41 0.50 8.90 -4.85
CA GLN A 41 0.30 9.76 -6.02
C GLN A 41 1.11 9.23 -7.20
N PHE A 42 0.45 9.03 -8.32
CA PHE A 42 1.07 8.66 -9.59
C PHE A 42 0.10 8.91 -10.76
N HIS A 43 0.63 8.92 -11.97
CA HIS A 43 -0.09 8.94 -13.24
C HIS A 43 0.53 7.87 -14.14
N LEU A 44 -0.03 6.67 -14.15
CA LEU A 44 0.52 5.51 -14.83
C LEU A 44 -0.55 4.83 -15.73
N THR A 45 -0.16 3.77 -16.37
CA THR A 45 -1.04 2.89 -17.15
C THR A 45 -1.07 1.52 -16.47
N SER A 46 -2.25 0.99 -16.21
CA SER A 46 -2.40 -0.37 -15.69
C SER A 46 -2.10 -1.42 -16.76
N ASP A 47 -1.86 -2.64 -16.33
CA ASP A 47 -1.66 -3.81 -17.19
C ASP A 47 -2.88 -4.15 -18.08
N THR A 48 -4.02 -3.50 -17.84
CA THR A 48 -5.21 -3.55 -18.71
C THR A 48 -5.25 -2.42 -19.76
N GLY A 49 -4.22 -1.55 -19.79
CA GLY A 49 -4.13 -0.41 -20.71
C GLY A 49 -4.88 0.84 -20.26
N GLN A 50 -5.50 0.83 -19.09
CA GLN A 50 -6.22 1.99 -18.56
C GLN A 50 -5.26 3.00 -17.94
N LYS A 51 -5.50 4.29 -18.16
CA LYS A 51 -4.83 5.36 -17.41
C LYS A 51 -5.38 5.38 -16.00
N VAL A 52 -4.48 5.28 -15.01
CA VAL A 52 -4.84 5.19 -13.59
C VAL A 52 -4.01 6.17 -12.75
N THR A 53 -4.62 6.58 -11.67
CA THR A 53 -3.99 7.43 -10.65
C THR A 53 -4.21 6.82 -9.27
N ALA A 54 -3.67 7.43 -8.24
CA ALA A 54 -3.94 7.03 -6.85
C ALA A 54 -5.43 6.98 -6.52
N GLU A 55 -6.22 7.89 -7.09
CA GLU A 55 -7.68 7.95 -6.87
C GLU A 55 -8.40 6.69 -7.36
N SER A 56 -7.85 5.97 -8.34
CA SER A 56 -8.39 4.70 -8.84
C SER A 56 -8.39 3.60 -7.77
N TYR A 57 -7.63 3.79 -6.70
CA TYR A 57 -7.45 2.81 -5.62
C TYR A 57 -7.93 3.31 -4.26
N ARG A 58 -8.65 4.43 -4.20
CA ARG A 58 -9.27 4.93 -2.96
C ARG A 58 -10.22 3.90 -2.35
N GLY A 59 -10.27 3.84 -1.04
CA GLY A 59 -11.03 2.85 -0.29
C GLY A 59 -10.33 1.49 -0.17
N LYS A 60 -9.13 1.34 -0.74
CA LYS A 60 -8.30 0.15 -0.62
C LYS A 60 -7.00 0.47 0.12
N VAL A 61 -6.51 -0.45 0.93
CA VAL A 61 -5.12 -0.42 1.38
C VAL A 61 -4.25 -0.75 0.18
N ALA A 62 -3.37 0.19 -0.18
CA ALA A 62 -2.48 0.01 -1.33
C ALA A 62 -1.07 -0.35 -0.86
N ILE A 63 -0.49 -1.37 -1.48
CA ILE A 63 0.88 -1.81 -1.28
C ILE A 63 1.63 -1.53 -2.58
N LEU A 64 2.49 -0.53 -2.59
CA LEU A 64 3.27 -0.14 -3.76
C LEU A 64 4.63 -0.82 -3.70
N TYR A 65 5.01 -1.49 -4.78
CA TYR A 65 6.28 -2.16 -4.93
C TYR A 65 6.84 -1.92 -6.33
N PHE A 66 8.12 -1.54 -6.40
CA PHE A 66 8.82 -1.35 -7.68
C PHE A 66 9.59 -2.61 -8.02
N GLY A 67 9.65 -2.95 -9.28
CA GLY A 67 10.34 -4.15 -9.75
C GLY A 67 10.23 -4.32 -11.26
N TYR A 68 10.62 -5.48 -11.76
CA TYR A 68 10.50 -5.83 -13.17
C TYR A 68 10.27 -7.34 -13.34
N THR A 69 9.60 -7.74 -14.42
CA THR A 69 9.15 -9.15 -14.57
C THR A 69 10.29 -10.13 -14.81
N HIS A 70 11.43 -9.65 -15.28
CA HIS A 70 12.63 -10.44 -15.56
C HIS A 70 13.61 -10.50 -14.36
N CYS A 71 13.19 -10.02 -13.18
CA CYS A 71 13.98 -10.15 -11.96
C CYS A 71 14.07 -11.63 -11.56
N PRO A 72 15.29 -12.19 -11.37
CA PRO A 72 15.44 -13.62 -11.18
C PRO A 72 15.07 -14.12 -9.76
N ASP A 73 15.04 -13.24 -8.76
CA ASP A 73 14.99 -13.66 -7.35
C ASP A 73 14.10 -12.76 -6.48
N VAL A 74 14.53 -11.54 -6.17
CA VAL A 74 13.90 -10.69 -5.14
C VAL A 74 12.45 -10.34 -5.48
N CYS A 75 12.16 -9.94 -6.73
CA CYS A 75 10.81 -9.51 -7.10
C CYS A 75 9.77 -10.63 -7.00
N PRO A 76 9.99 -11.85 -7.56
CA PRO A 76 9.01 -12.93 -7.41
C PRO A 76 8.86 -13.38 -5.96
N LEU A 77 9.93 -13.38 -5.14
CA LEU A 77 9.85 -13.68 -3.72
C LEU A 77 8.98 -12.67 -2.97
N THR A 78 9.24 -11.38 -3.16
CA THR A 78 8.45 -10.30 -2.55
C THR A 78 6.98 -10.38 -2.97
N MET A 79 6.70 -10.54 -4.26
CA MET A 79 5.33 -10.69 -4.76
C MET A 79 4.61 -11.90 -4.18
N SER A 80 5.33 -13.02 -3.97
CA SER A 80 4.80 -14.21 -3.31
C SER A 80 4.42 -13.92 -1.85
N HIS A 81 5.29 -13.24 -1.08
CA HIS A 81 5.01 -12.84 0.30
C HIS A 81 3.79 -11.90 0.39
N LEU A 82 3.70 -10.92 -0.51
CA LEU A 82 2.55 -10.00 -0.57
C LEU A 82 1.25 -10.74 -0.91
N ALA A 83 1.29 -11.66 -1.87
CA ALA A 83 0.14 -12.48 -2.25
C ALA A 83 -0.31 -13.40 -1.10
N GLN A 84 0.64 -14.00 -0.39
CA GLN A 84 0.36 -14.81 0.80
C GLN A 84 -0.28 -13.94 1.90
N ALA A 85 0.26 -12.75 2.16
CA ALA A 85 -0.31 -11.84 3.14
C ALA A 85 -1.77 -11.47 2.80
N VAL A 86 -2.06 -11.15 1.54
CA VAL A 86 -3.43 -10.87 1.08
C VAL A 86 -4.34 -12.09 1.27
N THR A 87 -3.85 -13.30 1.03
CA THR A 87 -4.61 -14.54 1.24
C THR A 87 -4.90 -14.77 2.72
N GLU A 88 -3.93 -14.54 3.62
CA GLU A 88 -4.07 -14.72 5.07
C GLU A 88 -4.99 -13.66 5.72
N LEU A 89 -5.25 -12.54 5.04
CA LEU A 89 -6.27 -11.57 5.45
C LEU A 89 -7.69 -12.09 5.23
N GLY A 90 -7.87 -13.17 4.48
CA GLY A 90 -9.18 -13.77 4.17
C GLY A 90 -10.10 -12.80 3.43
N PRO A 91 -11.38 -12.71 3.81
CA PRO A 91 -12.35 -11.83 3.12
C PRO A 91 -11.93 -10.35 3.07
N ALA A 92 -11.15 -9.87 4.04
CA ALA A 92 -10.66 -8.49 4.07
C ALA A 92 -9.58 -8.21 3.01
N GLY A 93 -8.88 -9.24 2.53
CA GLY A 93 -7.88 -9.12 1.46
C GLY A 93 -8.44 -8.56 0.14
N LYS A 94 -9.77 -8.66 -0.10
CA LYS A 94 -10.43 -8.02 -1.26
C LYS A 94 -10.29 -6.50 -1.27
N ASP A 95 -10.03 -5.90 -0.12
CA ASP A 95 -9.85 -4.46 0.05
C ASP A 95 -8.38 -4.02 0.08
N VAL A 96 -7.47 -4.91 -0.32
CA VAL A 96 -6.05 -4.63 -0.57
C VAL A 96 -5.80 -4.57 -2.08
N ARG A 97 -4.82 -3.77 -2.50
CA ARG A 97 -4.24 -3.79 -3.85
C ARG A 97 -2.72 -3.81 -3.76
N ILE A 98 -2.12 -4.76 -4.46
CA ILE A 98 -0.67 -4.81 -4.69
C ILE A 98 -0.43 -4.07 -6.00
N LEU A 99 0.22 -2.92 -5.95
CA LEU A 99 0.53 -2.06 -7.09
C LEU A 99 1.99 -2.30 -7.48
N PHE A 100 2.21 -3.17 -8.46
CA PHE A 100 3.53 -3.49 -8.98
C PHE A 100 3.91 -2.49 -10.07
N VAL A 101 4.80 -1.56 -9.78
CA VAL A 101 5.30 -0.56 -10.74
C VAL A 101 6.52 -1.13 -11.45
N SER A 102 6.38 -1.41 -12.74
CA SER A 102 7.51 -1.84 -13.55
C SER A 102 8.50 -0.70 -13.77
N VAL A 103 9.74 -0.95 -13.44
CA VAL A 103 10.88 -0.07 -13.77
C VAL A 103 11.53 -0.43 -15.11
N ASP A 104 10.97 -1.38 -15.84
CA ASP A 104 11.49 -1.83 -17.14
C ASP A 104 10.39 -1.88 -18.23
N PRO A 105 9.83 -0.74 -18.61
CA PRO A 105 8.73 -0.68 -19.56
C PRO A 105 9.10 -1.19 -20.96
N ALA A 106 10.38 -1.34 -21.25
CA ALA A 106 10.85 -1.84 -22.54
C ALA A 106 10.60 -3.35 -22.71
N ARG A 107 10.75 -4.14 -21.64
CA ARG A 107 10.49 -5.59 -21.64
C ARG A 107 9.12 -5.93 -21.07
N ASP A 108 8.64 -5.17 -20.09
CA ASP A 108 7.39 -5.42 -19.38
C ASP A 108 6.21 -4.81 -20.15
N THR A 109 5.88 -5.41 -21.29
CA THR A 109 4.68 -5.03 -22.05
C THR A 109 3.41 -5.31 -21.23
N LEU A 110 2.29 -4.67 -21.57
CA LEU A 110 1.03 -4.87 -20.83
C LEU A 110 0.63 -6.34 -20.66
N PRO A 111 0.69 -7.20 -21.71
CA PRO A 111 0.38 -8.62 -21.54
C PRO A 111 1.36 -9.35 -20.61
N VAL A 112 2.66 -9.06 -20.71
CA VAL A 112 3.71 -9.66 -19.87
C VAL A 112 3.48 -9.25 -18.41
N LEU A 113 3.28 -7.98 -18.17
CA LEU A 113 3.06 -7.43 -16.84
C LEU A 113 1.78 -8.00 -16.19
N ARG A 114 0.70 -8.11 -16.97
CA ARG A 114 -0.55 -8.71 -16.52
C ARG A 114 -0.39 -10.19 -16.17
N ALA A 115 0.26 -10.96 -17.05
CA ALA A 115 0.50 -12.38 -16.79
C ALA A 115 1.33 -12.57 -15.52
N TYR A 116 2.35 -11.75 -15.33
CA TYR A 116 3.20 -11.78 -14.13
C TYR A 116 2.39 -11.47 -12.86
N THR A 117 1.71 -10.34 -12.79
CA THR A 117 1.00 -9.92 -11.57
C THR A 117 -0.14 -10.89 -11.20
N GLN A 118 -0.91 -11.35 -12.19
CA GLN A 118 -2.01 -12.29 -11.97
C GLN A 118 -1.56 -13.68 -11.54
N ALA A 119 -0.33 -14.09 -11.85
CA ALA A 119 0.22 -15.36 -11.38
C ALA A 119 0.38 -15.38 -9.85
N PHE A 120 0.50 -14.21 -9.19
CA PHE A 120 0.62 -14.11 -7.74
C PHE A 120 -0.73 -13.89 -7.04
N SER A 121 -1.51 -12.92 -7.51
CA SER A 121 -2.77 -12.55 -6.83
C SER A 121 -3.73 -11.83 -7.76
N PRO A 122 -5.04 -12.10 -7.68
CA PRO A 122 -6.06 -11.29 -8.37
C PRO A 122 -6.15 -9.86 -7.81
N GLN A 123 -5.57 -9.56 -6.65
CA GLN A 123 -5.44 -8.22 -6.09
C GLN A 123 -4.18 -7.47 -6.57
N ALA A 124 -3.31 -8.14 -7.33
CA ALA A 124 -2.14 -7.50 -7.91
C ALA A 124 -2.49 -6.81 -9.23
N VAL A 125 -1.98 -5.61 -9.41
CA VAL A 125 -2.15 -4.78 -10.61
C VAL A 125 -0.77 -4.33 -11.06
N GLY A 126 -0.42 -4.65 -12.30
CA GLY A 126 0.79 -4.15 -12.93
C GLY A 126 0.60 -2.71 -13.39
N LEU A 127 1.56 -1.86 -13.08
CA LEU A 127 1.58 -0.46 -13.47
C LEU A 127 2.82 -0.17 -14.30
N THR A 128 2.64 0.57 -15.39
CA THR A 128 3.72 0.98 -16.29
C THR A 128 3.43 2.37 -16.84
N GLY A 129 4.32 2.93 -17.64
CA GLY A 129 4.17 4.24 -18.25
C GLY A 129 5.34 4.59 -19.15
N THR A 130 5.44 5.86 -19.53
CA THR A 130 6.70 6.36 -20.11
C THR A 130 7.79 6.33 -19.05
N MET A 131 9.04 6.33 -19.51
CA MET A 131 10.19 6.37 -18.59
C MET A 131 10.12 7.59 -17.65
N ASP A 132 9.72 8.74 -18.15
CA ASP A 132 9.56 9.97 -17.34
C ASP A 132 8.50 9.76 -16.23
N GLN A 133 7.36 9.16 -16.57
CA GLN A 133 6.30 8.86 -15.59
C GLN A 133 6.79 7.90 -14.50
N ILE A 134 7.56 6.88 -14.88
CA ILE A 134 8.12 5.90 -13.94
C ILE A 134 9.17 6.58 -13.05
N GLN A 135 10.06 7.39 -13.63
CA GLN A 135 11.06 8.15 -12.88
C GLN A 135 10.43 9.15 -11.90
N ASP A 136 9.35 9.83 -12.28
CA ASP A 136 8.63 10.75 -11.41
C ASP A 136 8.07 10.04 -10.16
N VAL A 137 7.47 8.87 -10.37
CA VAL A 137 6.95 8.06 -9.25
C VAL A 137 8.10 7.52 -8.40
N ALA A 138 9.16 6.98 -9.01
CA ALA A 138 10.33 6.47 -8.31
C ALA A 138 11.00 7.58 -7.47
N LYS A 139 11.20 8.76 -8.05
CA LYS A 139 11.75 9.93 -7.35
C LYS A 139 10.90 10.33 -6.15
N ARG A 140 9.57 10.31 -6.31
CA ARG A 140 8.64 10.64 -5.22
C ARG A 140 8.82 9.74 -3.98
N TYR A 141 9.08 8.46 -4.20
CA TYR A 141 9.26 7.47 -3.14
C TYR A 141 10.73 7.14 -2.86
N HIS A 142 11.66 7.96 -3.37
CA HIS A 142 13.10 7.78 -3.18
C HIS A 142 13.62 6.42 -3.65
N VAL A 143 12.99 5.87 -4.69
CA VAL A 143 13.43 4.64 -5.33
C VAL A 143 14.46 4.98 -6.40
N ALA A 144 15.64 4.40 -6.28
CA ALA A 144 16.66 4.45 -7.34
C ALA A 144 16.64 3.11 -8.09
N PHE A 145 16.78 3.17 -9.41
CA PHE A 145 16.98 2.00 -10.23
C PHE A 145 17.98 2.29 -11.35
N ASN A 146 18.79 1.30 -11.72
CA ASN A 146 19.79 1.41 -12.76
C ASN A 146 19.79 0.15 -13.64
N TYR A 147 19.97 0.34 -14.93
CA TYR A 147 20.09 -0.75 -15.87
C TYR A 147 21.55 -1.21 -15.98
N GLY A 148 21.76 -2.49 -15.74
CA GLY A 148 23.04 -3.14 -15.96
C GLY A 148 23.44 -3.21 -17.43
N LYS A 149 24.66 -3.67 -17.69
CA LYS A 149 25.12 -3.89 -19.06
C LYS A 149 24.37 -5.07 -19.69
N LYS A 150 24.03 -4.91 -20.97
CA LYS A 150 23.45 -6.01 -21.75
C LYS A 150 24.50 -7.09 -22.01
N ASP A 151 24.12 -8.34 -21.84
CA ASP A 151 24.91 -9.48 -22.25
C ASP A 151 24.86 -9.68 -23.78
N GLN A 152 25.57 -10.71 -24.29
CA GLN A 152 25.59 -11.04 -25.71
C GLN A 152 24.22 -11.43 -26.29
N TYR A 153 23.24 -11.74 -25.44
CA TYR A 153 21.87 -12.10 -25.83
C TYR A 153 20.89 -10.94 -25.63
N GLY A 154 21.39 -9.77 -25.17
CA GLY A 154 20.58 -8.58 -24.93
C GLY A 154 19.89 -8.56 -23.56
N ASN A 155 20.16 -9.54 -22.66
CA ASN A 155 19.63 -9.53 -21.30
C ASN A 155 20.41 -8.54 -20.43
N TYR A 156 19.72 -7.97 -19.45
CA TYR A 156 20.28 -7.09 -18.43
C TYR A 156 19.52 -7.21 -17.12
N VAL A 157 20.21 -6.93 -16.04
CA VAL A 157 19.63 -6.82 -14.71
C VAL A 157 19.25 -5.36 -14.46
N VAL A 158 18.20 -5.13 -13.71
CA VAL A 158 17.87 -3.80 -13.16
C VAL A 158 18.10 -3.85 -11.65
N ASP A 159 19.02 -3.02 -11.18
CA ASP A 159 19.20 -2.83 -9.74
C ASP A 159 18.14 -1.84 -9.26
N ASP A 160 17.28 -2.26 -8.35
CA ASP A 160 16.21 -1.45 -7.81
C ASP A 160 16.08 -1.64 -6.29
N SER A 161 15.28 -0.77 -5.66
CA SER A 161 15.01 -0.84 -4.24
C SER A 161 13.94 -1.89 -3.96
N ALA A 162 14.21 -2.82 -3.04
CA ALA A 162 13.26 -3.84 -2.57
C ALA A 162 12.27 -3.32 -1.51
N ALA A 163 12.06 -2.01 -1.43
CA ALA A 163 11.16 -1.41 -0.45
C ALA A 163 9.69 -1.63 -0.81
N ILE A 164 8.88 -1.89 0.21
CA ILE A 164 7.44 -2.06 0.13
C ILE A 164 6.80 -0.86 0.83
N TYR A 165 6.01 -0.08 0.13
CA TYR A 165 5.33 1.11 0.67
C TYR A 165 3.86 0.80 0.89
N ILE A 166 3.34 1.03 2.09
CA ILE A 166 1.95 0.71 2.44
C ILE A 166 1.19 2.00 2.77
N PHE A 167 0.04 2.13 2.13
CA PHE A 167 -0.84 3.28 2.21
C PHE A 167 -2.20 2.88 2.75
N SER A 168 -2.76 3.70 3.64
CA SER A 168 -4.11 3.56 4.17
C SER A 168 -5.18 3.73 3.08
N LYS A 169 -6.44 3.41 3.39
CA LYS A 169 -7.56 3.47 2.44
C LYS A 169 -7.78 4.86 1.83
N ASP A 170 -7.41 5.91 2.54
CA ASP A 170 -7.44 7.29 2.06
C ASP A 170 -6.14 7.71 1.35
N GLY A 171 -5.22 6.77 1.09
CA GLY A 171 -3.99 6.98 0.35
C GLY A 171 -2.88 7.69 1.15
N ARG A 172 -2.99 7.81 2.47
CA ARG A 172 -1.88 8.33 3.29
C ARG A 172 -0.74 7.32 3.35
N GLY A 173 0.49 7.80 3.14
CA GLY A 173 1.69 7.01 3.37
C GLY A 173 1.80 6.64 4.85
N THR A 174 1.95 5.37 5.18
CA THR A 174 1.89 4.93 6.57
C THR A 174 3.08 4.07 6.96
N LEU A 175 3.36 3.02 6.21
CA LEU A 175 4.37 2.04 6.59
C LEU A 175 5.34 1.78 5.45
N ILE A 176 6.55 1.38 5.83
CA ILE A 176 7.54 0.82 4.90
C ILE A 176 8.01 -0.54 5.40
N GLY A 177 8.15 -1.46 4.47
CA GLY A 177 8.77 -2.77 4.67
C GLY A 177 9.83 -3.03 3.61
N SER A 178 10.35 -4.24 3.59
CA SER A 178 11.32 -4.72 2.62
C SER A 178 11.01 -6.16 2.21
N ASP A 179 11.81 -6.71 1.31
CA ASP A 179 11.82 -8.13 0.96
C ASP A 179 12.08 -9.05 2.16
N GLN A 180 12.72 -8.53 3.24
CA GLN A 180 12.96 -9.25 4.50
C GLN A 180 11.76 -9.21 5.46
N SER A 181 10.74 -8.43 5.17
CA SER A 181 9.55 -8.32 6.03
C SER A 181 8.77 -9.63 6.02
N SER A 182 8.43 -10.13 7.22
CA SER A 182 7.67 -11.38 7.33
C SER A 182 6.23 -11.20 6.85
N VAL A 183 5.67 -12.24 6.25
CA VAL A 183 4.23 -12.27 5.88
C VAL A 183 3.36 -11.92 7.10
N LYS A 184 3.73 -12.42 8.28
CA LYS A 184 3.03 -12.19 9.54
C LYS A 184 2.97 -10.71 9.93
N SER A 185 4.09 -10.01 9.81
CA SER A 185 4.17 -8.56 10.09
C SER A 185 3.34 -7.76 9.10
N ILE A 186 3.38 -8.12 7.80
CA ILE A 186 2.57 -7.49 6.77
C ILE A 186 1.07 -7.70 7.06
N VAL A 187 0.66 -8.93 7.39
CA VAL A 187 -0.75 -9.26 7.72
C VAL A 187 -1.22 -8.49 8.95
N HIS A 188 -0.39 -8.45 10.02
CA HIS A 188 -0.71 -7.74 11.25
C HIS A 188 -1.01 -6.27 10.97
N ASP A 189 -0.14 -5.61 10.25
CA ASP A 189 -0.21 -4.18 10.03
C ASP A 189 -1.29 -3.80 9.00
N VAL A 190 -1.39 -4.53 7.90
CA VAL A 190 -2.44 -4.32 6.89
C VAL A 190 -3.82 -4.53 7.50
N ARG A 191 -3.98 -5.50 8.40
CA ARG A 191 -5.26 -5.73 9.11
C ARG A 191 -5.67 -4.52 9.95
N GLN A 192 -4.73 -3.84 10.60
CA GLN A 192 -5.01 -2.60 11.33
C GLN A 192 -5.46 -1.49 10.37
N LEU A 193 -4.76 -1.29 9.24
CA LEU A 193 -5.14 -0.29 8.24
C LEU A 193 -6.50 -0.58 7.57
N LEU A 194 -6.91 -1.84 7.52
CA LEU A 194 -8.22 -2.23 6.99
C LEU A 194 -9.35 -1.97 8.01
N ALA A 195 -9.04 -1.87 9.29
CA ALA A 195 -10.01 -1.59 10.36
C ALA A 195 -10.27 -0.08 10.55
N ASP A 196 -9.35 0.78 10.11
CA ASP A 196 -9.49 2.24 10.10
C ASP A 196 -10.42 2.68 8.95
#